data_d6a3192931d63b4c760c0433956337c8
#
_entry.id   d6a3192931d63b4c760c0433956337c8
#
_cell.length_a   1.000
_cell.length_b   1.000
_cell.length_c   1.000
_cell.angle_alpha   90.00
_cell.angle_beta   90.00
_cell.angle_gamma   90.00
#
_symmetry.space_group_name_H-M   'P 1'
#
loop_
_entity.id
_entity.type
_entity.pdbx_description
1 polymer ?
#
loop_
_entity_poly.entity_id
_entity_poly.type
_entity_poly.pdbx_seq_one_letter_code
_entity_poly.pdbx_strand_id
1 'polypeptide(L)'
;SPVPEESETMIANGMVEVISKEELSEAVGFPVKSAQSLPFFPQSIYYTSYWGEMAQIDYANGGSMACFRQSLGEEDNSGDWSEYPAQKSLTVNGCAVTLKGEADSYTLAIWQDGTYSYSLSLSAGQPASVWESIVEGVA
;
A
#
# COMPACT_ATOMS: atom_id res chain seq x y z
N SER A 1 16.55 6.01 26.84
CA SER A 1 15.92 5.87 26.76
C SER A 1 15.52 5.35 26.77
N PRO A 2 15.68 5.25 26.70
CA PRO A 2 15.25 4.79 26.49
C PRO A 2 14.60 4.40 26.08
N VAL A 3 14.66 4.15 25.97
CA VAL A 3 14.09 3.75 25.51
C VAL A 3 13.36 3.69 25.02
N PRO A 4 13.33 3.58 24.59
CA PRO A 4 12.34 3.53 24.00
C PRO A 4 11.53 2.65 23.79
N GLU A 5 11.62 2.51 23.91
CA GLU A 5 10.99 1.90 23.79
C GLU A 5 10.05 1.61 23.71
N GLU A 6 9.72 1.73 23.87
CA GLU A 6 8.86 1.20 24.17
C GLU A 6 7.54 1.01 23.65
N SER A 7 6.62 1.85 23.33
CA SER A 7 5.35 1.67 22.64
C SER A 7 5.55 1.18 21.22
N GLU A 8 6.78 1.19 20.78
CA GLU A 8 7.15 0.70 19.47
C GLU A 8 8.00 -0.53 19.61
N THR A 9 7.81 -1.47 18.71
CA THR A 9 8.64 -2.66 18.65
C THR A 9 9.53 -2.52 17.43
N MET A 10 10.81 -2.37 17.66
CA MET A 10 11.77 -2.30 16.59
C MET A 10 12.12 -3.71 16.14
N ILE A 11 11.91 -4.00 14.88
CA ILE A 11 12.26 -5.28 14.29
C ILE A 11 13.47 -5.08 13.39
N ALA A 12 14.12 -6.18 13.04
CA ALA A 12 15.26 -6.11 12.14
C ALA A 12 14.89 -5.37 10.85
N ASN A 13 15.90 -4.77 10.19
CA ASN A 13 15.75 -4.12 8.89
C ASN A 13 14.93 -2.83 8.95
N GLY A 14 14.96 -2.13 10.08
CA GLY A 14 14.33 -0.82 10.18
C GLY A 14 12.80 -0.84 10.18
N MET A 15 12.19 -1.99 10.40
CA MET A 15 10.74 -2.10 10.49
C MET A 15 10.28 -1.70 11.88
N VAL A 16 9.29 -0.82 11.95
CA VAL A 16 8.69 -0.40 13.21
C VAL A 16 7.18 -0.53 13.08
N GLU A 17 6.57 -1.32 13.95
CA GLU A 17 5.12 -1.47 13.98
C GLU A 17 4.51 -0.42 14.88
N VAL A 18 3.42 0.19 14.40
CA VAL A 18 2.67 1.18 15.17
C VAL A 18 1.21 0.78 15.18
N ILE A 19 0.39 1.46 15.98
CA ILE A 19 -0.98 0.98 16.22
C ILE A 19 -2.05 1.77 15.47
N SER A 20 -1.68 2.83 14.76
CA SER A 20 -2.68 3.64 14.07
C SER A 20 -2.07 4.32 12.87
N LYS A 21 -2.95 4.80 11.98
CA LYS A 21 -2.52 5.56 10.81
C LYS A 21 -1.86 6.88 11.24
N GLU A 22 -2.34 7.48 12.32
CA GLU A 22 -1.76 8.72 12.84
C GLU A 22 -0.33 8.50 13.32
N GLU A 23 -0.09 7.41 14.04
CA GLU A 23 1.27 7.08 14.45
C GLU A 23 2.15 6.77 13.25
N LEU A 24 1.59 6.11 12.24
CA LEU A 24 2.33 5.82 11.04
C LEU A 24 2.72 7.10 10.31
N SER A 25 1.80 8.06 10.23
CA SER A 25 2.09 9.36 9.62
C SER A 25 3.22 10.08 10.34
N GLU A 26 3.22 10.02 11.67
CA GLU A 26 4.31 10.63 12.45
C GLU A 26 5.62 9.92 12.21
N ALA A 27 5.60 8.60 12.09
CA ALA A 27 6.82 7.84 11.92
C ALA A 27 7.49 8.11 10.56
N VAL A 28 6.70 8.35 9.51
CA VAL A 28 7.25 8.57 8.17
C VAL A 28 7.35 10.05 7.79
N GLY A 29 6.72 10.94 8.56
CA GLY A 29 6.84 12.37 8.36
C GLY A 29 5.95 12.96 7.29
N PHE A 30 4.91 12.24 6.87
CA PHE A 30 3.92 12.76 5.91
C PHE A 30 2.55 12.15 6.19
N PRO A 31 1.47 12.80 5.72
CA PRO A 31 0.12 12.24 5.94
C PRO A 31 -0.06 10.97 5.12
N VAL A 32 -0.40 9.89 5.80
CA VAL A 32 -0.57 8.59 5.18
C VAL A 32 -2.02 8.39 4.76
N LYS A 33 -2.22 7.96 3.53
CA LYS A 33 -3.53 7.59 3.02
C LYS A 33 -3.86 6.16 3.39
N SER A 34 -5.10 5.76 3.15
CA SER A 34 -5.53 4.38 3.40
C SER A 34 -6.47 3.93 2.29
N ALA A 35 -6.57 2.62 2.11
CA ALA A 35 -7.45 2.04 1.10
C ALA A 35 -8.84 1.89 1.71
N GLN A 36 -9.84 2.56 1.12
CA GLN A 36 -11.19 2.60 1.69
C GLN A 36 -12.19 1.83 0.86
N SER A 37 -11.81 1.36 -0.32
CA SER A 37 -12.73 0.65 -1.22
C SER A 37 -12.17 -0.71 -1.62
N LEU A 38 -11.67 -1.45 -0.63
CA LEU A 38 -11.16 -2.80 -0.89
C LEU A 38 -12.31 -3.74 -1.25
N PRO A 39 -12.03 -4.81 -2.02
CA PRO A 39 -13.07 -5.77 -2.39
C PRO A 39 -13.43 -6.72 -1.24
N PHE A 40 -13.00 -6.44 -0.02
CA PHE A 40 -13.38 -7.18 1.17
C PHE A 40 -13.36 -6.25 2.36
N PHE A 41 -14.02 -6.65 3.45
CA PHE A 41 -14.04 -5.92 4.71
C PHE A 41 -12.85 -6.37 5.56
N PRO A 42 -11.87 -5.49 5.86
CA PRO A 42 -10.73 -5.90 6.70
C PRO A 42 -11.18 -6.22 8.13
N GLN A 43 -10.76 -7.35 8.64
CA GLN A 43 -10.92 -7.70 10.05
C GLN A 43 -9.71 -7.27 10.86
N SER A 44 -8.54 -7.24 10.24
CA SER A 44 -7.30 -6.86 10.90
C SER A 44 -6.57 -5.89 10.01
N ILE A 45 -5.99 -4.85 10.63
CA ILE A 45 -5.22 -3.84 9.91
C ILE A 45 -3.93 -3.64 10.69
N TYR A 46 -2.80 -3.73 10.00
CA TYR A 46 -1.48 -3.58 10.61
C TYR A 46 -0.74 -2.43 9.94
N TYR A 47 -0.08 -1.61 10.75
CA TYR A 47 0.63 -0.42 10.29
C TYR A 47 2.11 -0.59 10.56
N THR A 48 2.94 -0.43 9.53
CA THR A 48 4.39 -0.61 9.65
C THR A 48 5.10 0.54 8.96
N SER A 49 6.13 1.08 9.62
CA SER A 49 7.04 2.06 9.04
C SER A 49 8.35 1.35 8.69
N TYR A 50 8.85 1.61 7.48
CA TYR A 50 10.15 1.08 7.05
C TYR A 50 11.13 2.24 6.95
N TRP A 51 12.17 2.22 7.81
CA TRP A 51 13.26 3.22 7.83
C TRP A 51 12.74 4.64 8.04
N GLY A 52 11.52 4.82 8.55
CA GLY A 52 10.92 6.14 8.67
C GLY A 52 10.65 6.81 7.33
N GLU A 53 10.64 6.05 6.23
CA GLU A 53 10.52 6.61 4.89
C GLU A 53 9.36 6.03 4.09
N MET A 54 8.92 4.82 4.41
CA MET A 54 7.83 4.18 3.69
C MET A 54 6.77 3.70 4.67
N ALA A 55 5.54 4.07 4.40
CA ALA A 55 4.39 3.61 5.18
C ALA A 55 3.80 2.38 4.53
N GLN A 56 3.46 1.38 5.33
CA GLN A 56 2.80 0.18 4.85
C GLN A 56 1.60 -0.13 5.72
N ILE A 57 0.47 -0.41 5.09
CA ILE A 57 -0.74 -0.84 5.78
C ILE A 57 -1.16 -2.17 5.21
N ASP A 58 -1.25 -3.18 6.07
CA ASP A 58 -1.69 -4.52 5.68
C ASP A 58 -3.11 -4.73 6.16
N TYR A 59 -3.97 -5.16 5.25
CA TYR A 59 -5.37 -5.44 5.53
C TYR A 59 -5.60 -6.94 5.36
N ALA A 60 -6.33 -7.53 6.27
CA ALA A 60 -6.57 -8.98 6.21
C ALA A 60 -7.96 -9.33 6.70
N ASN A 61 -8.56 -10.34 6.06
CA ASN A 61 -9.79 -10.98 6.49
C ASN A 61 -9.76 -12.41 5.97
N GLY A 62 -9.43 -13.35 6.87
CA GLY A 62 -9.27 -14.73 6.47
C GLY A 62 -8.17 -14.86 5.43
N GLY A 63 -8.49 -15.44 4.27
CA GLY A 63 -7.53 -15.57 3.18
C GLY A 63 -7.40 -14.34 2.29
N SER A 64 -8.23 -13.32 2.52
CA SER A 64 -8.17 -12.09 1.71
C SER A 64 -7.17 -11.13 2.32
N MET A 65 -6.22 -10.66 1.52
CA MET A 65 -5.16 -9.77 2.00
C MET A 65 -4.91 -8.66 0.99
N ALA A 66 -4.55 -7.50 1.52
CA ALA A 66 -4.12 -6.35 0.71
C ALA A 66 -2.96 -5.67 1.41
N CYS A 67 -2.00 -5.18 0.62
CA CYS A 67 -0.85 -4.46 1.16
C CYS A 67 -0.73 -3.13 0.43
N PHE A 68 -0.87 -2.04 1.18
CA PHE A 68 -0.76 -0.67 0.65
C PHE A 68 0.54 -0.05 1.12
N ARG A 69 1.28 0.58 0.20
CA ARG A 69 2.53 1.28 0.52
C ARG A 69 2.50 2.68 -0.04
N GLN A 70 3.05 3.61 0.72
CA GLN A 70 3.17 5.01 0.33
C GLN A 70 4.54 5.53 0.74
N SER A 71 5.23 6.19 -0.17
CA SER A 71 6.54 6.78 0.10
C SER A 71 6.70 8.05 -0.73
N LEU A 72 7.66 8.89 -0.33
CA LEU A 72 7.98 10.09 -1.11
C LEU A 72 8.74 9.71 -2.37
N GLY A 73 8.55 10.49 -3.44
CA GLY A 73 9.30 10.30 -4.68
C GLY A 73 8.51 9.55 -5.72
N GLU A 74 9.21 9.09 -6.75
CA GLU A 74 8.56 8.49 -7.91
C GLU A 74 9.04 7.08 -8.20
N GLU A 75 9.66 6.41 -7.24
CA GLU A 75 10.16 5.06 -7.46
C GLU A 75 9.08 4.04 -7.10
N ASP A 76 9.13 2.90 -7.81
CA ASP A 76 8.24 1.77 -7.52
C ASP A 76 8.57 1.22 -6.14
N ASN A 77 7.64 1.35 -5.20
CA ASN A 77 7.83 0.91 -3.83
C ASN A 77 7.12 -0.42 -3.52
N SER A 78 6.65 -1.13 -4.55
CA SER A 78 5.92 -2.37 -4.32
C SER A 78 6.82 -3.49 -3.77
N GLY A 79 8.12 -3.41 -4.06
CA GLY A 79 9.03 -4.48 -3.71
C GLY A 79 8.82 -5.73 -4.55
N ASP A 80 8.07 -5.62 -5.62
CA ASP A 80 7.71 -6.75 -6.47
C ASP A 80 8.35 -6.57 -7.84
N TRP A 81 9.40 -7.32 -8.09
CA TRP A 81 10.15 -7.27 -9.35
C TRP A 81 9.76 -8.41 -10.28
N SER A 82 8.65 -9.10 -9.99
CA SER A 82 8.18 -10.20 -10.82
C SER A 82 7.72 -9.69 -12.18
N GLU A 83 7.83 -10.56 -13.18
CA GLU A 83 7.24 -10.29 -14.49
C GLU A 83 5.83 -10.83 -14.51
N TYR A 84 4.93 -10.03 -15.05
CA TYR A 84 3.52 -10.38 -15.10
C TYR A 84 3.10 -10.57 -16.55
N PRO A 85 2.26 -11.57 -16.84
CA PRO A 85 1.82 -11.81 -18.24
C PRO A 85 0.97 -10.68 -18.80
N ALA A 86 0.38 -9.83 -17.95
CA ALA A 86 -0.45 -8.73 -18.45
C ALA A 86 -0.20 -7.47 -17.63
N GLN A 87 -0.23 -6.34 -18.32
CA GLN A 87 -0.20 -5.02 -17.71
C GLN A 87 -1.27 -4.16 -18.38
N LYS A 88 -1.85 -3.24 -17.64
CA LYS A 88 -2.84 -2.33 -18.18
C LYS A 88 -2.66 -0.98 -17.53
N SER A 89 -2.81 0.09 -18.33
CA SER A 89 -2.74 1.45 -17.81
C SER A 89 -4.13 2.03 -17.67
N LEU A 90 -4.35 2.71 -16.56
CA LEU A 90 -5.59 3.45 -16.29
C LEU A 90 -5.23 4.86 -15.88
N THR A 91 -6.22 5.74 -15.92
CA THR A 91 -6.10 7.07 -15.31
C THR A 91 -7.14 7.17 -14.21
N VAL A 92 -6.71 7.43 -12.99
CA VAL A 92 -7.61 7.57 -11.84
C VAL A 92 -7.22 8.85 -11.12
N ASN A 93 -8.18 9.75 -10.93
CA ASN A 93 -7.97 11.05 -10.26
C ASN A 93 -6.80 11.82 -10.88
N GLY A 94 -6.64 11.71 -12.21
CA GLY A 94 -5.57 12.41 -12.91
C GLY A 94 -4.21 11.72 -12.84
N CYS A 95 -4.10 10.58 -12.20
CA CYS A 95 -2.84 9.85 -12.08
C CYS A 95 -2.83 8.64 -12.99
N ALA A 96 -1.68 8.37 -13.61
CA ALA A 96 -1.51 7.17 -14.40
C ALA A 96 -1.28 6.00 -13.46
N VAL A 97 -2.10 4.96 -13.58
CA VAL A 97 -2.03 3.77 -12.76
C VAL A 97 -1.65 2.58 -13.64
N THR A 98 -0.63 1.84 -13.23
CA THR A 98 -0.24 0.62 -13.92
C THR A 98 -0.75 -0.58 -13.13
N LEU A 99 -1.56 -1.41 -13.79
CA LEU A 99 -2.04 -2.66 -13.22
C LEU A 99 -1.22 -3.80 -13.75
N LYS A 100 -0.88 -4.74 -12.88
CA LYS A 100 -0.07 -5.91 -13.24
C LYS A 100 -0.74 -7.18 -12.73
N GLY A 101 -0.64 -8.24 -13.52
CA GLY A 101 -1.23 -9.53 -13.16
C GLY A 101 -1.46 -10.35 -14.39
N GLU A 102 -2.60 -11.03 -14.44
CA GLU A 102 -3.05 -11.74 -15.63
C GLU A 102 -4.17 -10.94 -16.27
N ALA A 103 -4.44 -11.21 -17.55
CA ALA A 103 -5.46 -10.45 -18.27
C ALA A 103 -6.79 -10.52 -17.52
N ASP A 104 -7.37 -9.34 -17.25
CA ASP A 104 -8.63 -9.17 -16.54
C ASP A 104 -8.60 -9.65 -15.08
N SER A 105 -7.40 -9.96 -14.55
CA SER A 105 -7.25 -10.38 -13.15
C SER A 105 -5.93 -9.84 -12.62
N TYR A 106 -5.94 -8.57 -12.23
CA TYR A 106 -4.73 -7.87 -11.82
C TYR A 106 -4.59 -7.93 -10.30
N THR A 107 -3.37 -8.13 -9.82
CA THR A 107 -3.09 -8.28 -8.39
C THR A 107 -2.27 -7.12 -7.83
N LEU A 108 -1.75 -6.23 -8.68
CA LEU A 108 -0.90 -5.13 -8.23
C LEU A 108 -1.22 -3.88 -9.01
N ALA A 109 -1.31 -2.76 -8.28
CA ALA A 109 -1.44 -1.43 -8.88
C ALA A 109 -0.30 -0.56 -8.38
N ILE A 110 0.28 0.22 -9.28
CA ILE A 110 1.38 1.15 -8.96
C ILE A 110 1.04 2.49 -9.60
N TRP A 111 1.16 3.56 -8.79
CA TRP A 111 0.89 4.90 -9.34
C TRP A 111 1.65 5.95 -8.53
N GLN A 112 1.70 7.17 -9.08
CA GLN A 112 2.36 8.31 -8.46
C GLN A 112 1.51 9.55 -8.67
N ASP A 113 1.61 10.49 -7.74
CA ASP A 113 0.86 11.74 -7.85
C ASP A 113 1.76 12.98 -7.93
N GLY A 114 3.05 12.78 -8.17
CA GLY A 114 4.01 13.87 -8.24
C GLY A 114 4.74 14.12 -6.92
N THR A 115 4.18 13.72 -5.82
CA THR A 115 4.79 13.85 -4.49
C THR A 115 5.10 12.49 -3.90
N TYR A 116 4.16 11.56 -4.02
CA TYR A 116 4.25 10.23 -3.41
C TYR A 116 4.16 9.14 -4.47
N SER A 117 4.78 8.01 -4.16
CA SER A 117 4.59 6.77 -4.89
C SER A 117 3.72 5.85 -4.06
N TYR A 118 2.82 5.15 -4.75
CA TYR A 118 1.88 4.24 -4.11
C TYR A 118 1.93 2.88 -4.76
N SER A 119 1.73 1.84 -3.98
CA SER A 119 1.47 0.51 -4.51
C SER A 119 0.40 -0.16 -3.66
N LEU A 120 -0.39 -1.00 -4.30
CA LEU A 120 -1.42 -1.77 -3.61
C LEU A 120 -1.48 -3.13 -4.25
N SER A 121 -1.27 -4.18 -3.46
CA SER A 121 -1.35 -5.55 -3.93
C SER A 121 -2.52 -6.26 -3.25
N LEU A 122 -3.11 -7.19 -3.99
CA LEU A 122 -4.23 -7.99 -3.49
C LEU A 122 -3.89 -9.47 -3.64
N SER A 123 -4.33 -10.27 -2.67
CA SER A 123 -4.16 -11.72 -2.75
C SER A 123 -5.01 -12.35 -3.84
N ALA A 124 -6.13 -11.71 -4.21
CA ALA A 124 -7.01 -12.20 -5.27
C ALA A 124 -7.09 -11.15 -6.37
N GLY A 125 -6.88 -11.55 -7.62
CA GLY A 125 -6.92 -10.64 -8.75
C GLY A 125 -8.28 -10.04 -8.99
N GLN A 126 -8.31 -8.83 -9.54
CA GLN A 126 -9.54 -8.11 -9.83
C GLN A 126 -9.46 -7.50 -11.23
N PRO A 127 -10.61 -7.33 -11.89
CA PRO A 127 -10.62 -6.67 -13.20
C PRO A 127 -10.32 -5.18 -13.06
N ALA A 128 -9.96 -4.56 -14.18
CA ALA A 128 -9.58 -3.15 -14.18
C ALA A 128 -10.66 -2.24 -13.63
N SER A 129 -11.94 -2.52 -13.91
CA SER A 129 -13.04 -1.69 -13.44
C SER A 129 -13.13 -1.67 -11.91
N VAL A 130 -12.82 -2.80 -11.27
CA VAL A 130 -12.79 -2.88 -9.80
C VAL A 130 -11.58 -2.12 -9.27
N TRP A 131 -10.42 -2.27 -9.91
CA TRP A 131 -9.22 -1.55 -9.52
C TRP A 131 -9.40 -0.05 -9.61
N GLU A 132 -10.13 0.44 -10.62
CA GLU A 132 -10.40 1.86 -10.73
C GLU A 132 -11.08 2.38 -9.47
N SER A 133 -12.09 1.67 -8.98
CA SER A 133 -12.78 2.04 -7.75
C SER A 133 -11.88 1.92 -6.53
N ILE A 134 -11.04 0.90 -6.48
CA ILE A 134 -10.12 0.69 -5.36
C ILE A 134 -9.13 1.85 -5.25
N VAL A 135 -8.50 2.22 -6.36
CA VAL A 135 -7.52 3.30 -6.37
C VAL A 135 -8.19 4.64 -6.08
N GLU A 136 -9.38 4.85 -6.63
CA GLU A 136 -10.17 6.06 -6.37
C GLU A 136 -10.44 6.24 -4.89
N GLY A 137 -10.61 5.15 -4.16
CA GLY A 137 -10.92 5.17 -2.73
C GLY A 137 -9.70 5.30 -1.83
N VAL A 138 -8.49 5.44 -2.38
CA VAL A 138 -7.31 5.66 -1.55
C VAL A 138 -7.26 7.14 -1.19
N ALA A 139 -7.41 7.43 0.10
CA ALA A 139 -7.48 8.81 0.57
C ALA A 139 -6.89 8.97 1.97
#